data_ee47ce9f5fd785b758f626513d612de0
#
_entry.id   ee47ce9f5fd785b758f626513d612de0
#
_cell.length_a   1.000
_cell.length_b   1.000
_cell.length_c   1.000
_cell.angle_alpha   90.00
_cell.angle_beta   90.00
_cell.angle_gamma   90.00
#
_symmetry.space_group_name_H-M   'P 1'
#
loop_
_entity.id
_entity.type
_entity.pdbx_description
1 polymer ?
#
loop_
_entity_poly.entity_id
_entity_poly.type
_entity_poly.pdbx_seq_one_letter_code
_entity_poly.pdbx_strand_id
1 'polypeptide(L)'
;MNSKALYEQLIDSIKKKIIEGDYQVGDKIMSERAMSEMYGINRLTVRKAIKNLQNEGFLRAIHGKGTFVNKIPEVQDKVELGNGEVSLSMSIRNGGLNPSRIVLSLKKIDAFGDLKEYFPNSPQVYELIRLSFINGKPYAIQECYFPCSFFNETERFNFAEGSLYDYMEMHGHYPKKIISYLQIKDVLEKYAQVLEIKEGKKIFFFKYHGYDKEENMIEFTLSYNKPEFTSFQFSTKRIE
;
A
#
# COMPACT_ATOMS: atom_id res chain seq x y z
N MET A 1 6.63 -19.77 1.29
CA MET A 1 5.34 -19.63 0.60
C MET A 1 4.29 -19.27 1.64
N ASN A 2 4.00 -17.98 1.81
CA ASN A 2 2.89 -17.54 2.65
C ASN A 2 1.62 -17.77 1.85
N SER A 3 0.90 -18.86 2.13
CA SER A 3 -0.40 -19.09 1.52
C SER A 3 -1.36 -18.04 2.08
N LYS A 4 -1.81 -17.14 1.22
CA LYS A 4 -2.87 -16.19 1.54
C LYS A 4 -4.00 -16.90 2.27
N ALA A 5 -4.51 -16.34 3.37
CA ALA A 5 -5.55 -16.99 4.14
C ALA A 5 -6.77 -17.33 3.24
N LEU A 6 -7.39 -18.48 3.43
CA LEU A 6 -8.49 -18.96 2.56
C LEU A 6 -9.62 -17.94 2.42
N TYR A 7 -9.91 -17.17 3.48
CA TYR A 7 -10.95 -16.13 3.41
C TYR A 7 -10.54 -14.96 2.52
N GLU A 8 -9.25 -14.62 2.43
CA GLU A 8 -8.73 -13.56 1.55
C GLU A 8 -8.77 -13.99 0.09
N GLN A 9 -8.43 -15.27 -0.19
CA GLN A 9 -8.56 -15.82 -1.54
C GLN A 9 -10.02 -15.80 -2.02
N LEU A 10 -10.97 -16.07 -1.12
CA LEU A 10 -12.40 -15.99 -1.44
C LEU A 10 -12.84 -14.54 -1.68
N ILE A 11 -12.39 -13.58 -0.87
CA ILE A 11 -12.64 -12.15 -1.08
C ILE A 11 -12.17 -11.71 -2.46
N ASP A 12 -10.93 -12.04 -2.81
CA ASP A 12 -10.35 -11.68 -4.11
C ASP A 12 -11.12 -12.31 -5.28
N SER A 13 -11.52 -13.58 -5.15
CA SER A 13 -12.31 -14.29 -6.16
C SER A 13 -13.67 -13.61 -6.40
N ILE A 14 -14.36 -13.21 -5.31
CA ILE A 14 -15.66 -12.53 -5.44
C ILE A 14 -15.48 -11.12 -6.02
N LYS A 15 -14.49 -10.36 -5.54
CA LYS A 15 -14.16 -9.03 -6.09
C LYS A 15 -13.87 -9.11 -7.58
N LYS A 16 -13.05 -10.07 -7.98
CA LYS A 16 -12.70 -10.29 -9.38
C LYS A 16 -13.94 -10.52 -10.24
N LYS A 17 -14.83 -11.41 -9.82
CA LYS A 17 -16.10 -11.69 -10.55
C LYS A 17 -17.01 -10.46 -10.66
N ILE A 18 -17.04 -9.59 -9.63
CA ILE A 18 -17.81 -8.34 -9.68
C ILE A 18 -17.16 -7.36 -10.66
N ILE A 19 -15.84 -7.22 -10.64
CA ILE A 19 -15.09 -6.27 -11.51
C ILE A 19 -15.13 -6.73 -12.97
N GLU A 20 -15.01 -8.03 -13.23
CA GLU A 20 -15.05 -8.62 -14.57
C GLU A 20 -16.48 -8.69 -15.15
N GLY A 21 -17.50 -8.37 -14.34
CA GLY A 21 -18.89 -8.31 -14.78
C GLY A 21 -19.64 -9.65 -14.71
N ASP A 22 -19.04 -10.70 -14.16
CA ASP A 22 -19.70 -11.98 -13.90
C ASP A 22 -20.87 -11.83 -12.90
N TYR A 23 -20.75 -10.84 -11.99
CA TYR A 23 -21.81 -10.37 -11.11
C TYR A 23 -22.09 -8.89 -11.38
N GLN A 24 -23.34 -8.55 -11.70
CA GLN A 24 -23.79 -7.18 -11.87
C GLN A 24 -24.34 -6.60 -10.58
N VAL A 25 -24.41 -5.27 -10.50
CA VAL A 25 -25.07 -4.58 -9.36
C VAL A 25 -26.52 -5.03 -9.25
N GLY A 26 -26.90 -5.49 -8.06
CA GLY A 26 -28.23 -6.05 -7.82
C GLY A 26 -28.30 -7.57 -7.92
N ASP A 27 -27.29 -8.23 -8.46
CA ASP A 27 -27.27 -9.69 -8.54
C ASP A 27 -27.15 -10.32 -7.16
N LYS A 28 -27.83 -11.44 -6.98
CA LYS A 28 -27.72 -12.27 -5.79
C LYS A 28 -26.48 -13.16 -5.92
N ILE A 29 -25.57 -13.04 -4.95
CA ILE A 29 -24.41 -13.94 -4.89
C ILE A 29 -24.82 -15.32 -4.34
N MET A 30 -23.97 -16.31 -4.53
CA MET A 30 -24.14 -17.65 -3.98
C MET A 30 -24.34 -17.60 -2.46
N SER A 31 -25.16 -18.52 -1.92
CA SER A 31 -25.34 -18.64 -0.46
C SER A 31 -24.04 -19.06 0.23
N GLU A 32 -23.89 -18.73 1.53
CA GLU A 32 -22.76 -19.18 2.35
C GLU A 32 -22.56 -20.70 2.26
N ARG A 33 -23.67 -21.46 2.21
CA ARG A 33 -23.64 -22.94 2.09
C ARG A 33 -23.07 -23.36 0.73
N ALA A 34 -23.60 -22.79 -0.35
CA ALA A 34 -23.15 -23.12 -1.70
C ALA A 34 -21.69 -22.74 -1.93
N MET A 35 -21.24 -21.57 -1.40
CA MET A 35 -19.82 -21.21 -1.45
C MET A 35 -18.95 -22.15 -0.63
N SER A 36 -19.38 -22.55 0.56
CA SER A 36 -18.67 -23.50 1.40
C SER A 36 -18.45 -24.85 0.67
N GLU A 37 -19.49 -25.35 0.01
CA GLU A 37 -19.44 -26.59 -0.77
C GLU A 37 -18.56 -26.42 -2.03
N MET A 38 -18.71 -25.32 -2.76
CA MET A 38 -17.97 -25.07 -4.01
C MET A 38 -16.47 -24.87 -3.80
N TYR A 39 -16.08 -24.11 -2.77
CA TYR A 39 -14.68 -23.78 -2.50
C TYR A 39 -14.02 -24.73 -1.49
N GLY A 40 -14.74 -25.68 -0.92
CA GLY A 40 -14.22 -26.63 0.06
C GLY A 40 -13.77 -26.00 1.38
N ILE A 41 -14.37 -24.87 1.78
CA ILE A 41 -13.98 -24.10 2.96
C ILE A 41 -15.11 -24.05 3.99
N ASN A 42 -14.74 -23.85 5.26
CA ASN A 42 -15.70 -23.79 6.35
C ASN A 42 -16.67 -22.58 6.18
N ARG A 43 -17.96 -22.78 6.50
CA ARG A 43 -18.99 -21.73 6.45
C ARG A 43 -18.66 -20.50 7.27
N LEU A 44 -17.96 -20.64 8.40
CA LEU A 44 -17.50 -19.49 9.20
C LEU A 44 -16.48 -18.63 8.43
N THR A 45 -15.60 -19.26 7.67
CA THR A 45 -14.63 -18.59 6.80
C THR A 45 -15.33 -17.85 5.67
N VAL A 46 -16.34 -18.49 5.03
CA VAL A 46 -17.19 -17.84 4.01
C VAL A 46 -17.90 -16.62 4.59
N ARG A 47 -18.51 -16.76 5.77
CA ARG A 47 -19.23 -15.69 6.46
C ARG A 47 -18.29 -14.51 6.78
N LYS A 48 -17.07 -14.79 7.23
CA LYS A 48 -16.05 -13.76 7.48
C LYS A 48 -15.72 -12.99 6.20
N ALA A 49 -15.54 -13.70 5.07
CA ALA A 49 -15.27 -13.08 3.77
C ALA A 49 -16.44 -12.20 3.30
N ILE A 50 -17.68 -12.71 3.37
CA ILE A 50 -18.90 -11.97 3.01
C ILE A 50 -19.05 -10.72 3.88
N LYS A 51 -18.82 -10.83 5.20
CA LYS A 51 -18.91 -9.69 6.11
C LYS A 51 -17.87 -8.62 5.79
N ASN A 52 -16.64 -9.02 5.42
CA ASN A 52 -15.63 -8.08 4.95
C ASN A 52 -16.08 -7.35 3.69
N LEU A 53 -16.58 -8.09 2.69
CA LEU A 53 -17.10 -7.49 1.45
C LEU A 53 -18.32 -6.57 1.68
N GLN A 54 -19.14 -6.84 2.70
CA GLN A 54 -20.20 -5.94 3.13
C GLN A 54 -19.68 -4.67 3.78
N ASN A 55 -18.67 -4.78 4.65
CA ASN A 55 -18.01 -3.63 5.29
C ASN A 55 -17.32 -2.73 4.26
N GLU A 56 -16.74 -3.33 3.22
CA GLU A 56 -16.13 -2.61 2.08
C GLU A 56 -17.18 -2.07 1.08
N GLY A 57 -18.46 -2.40 1.28
CA GLY A 57 -19.55 -1.91 0.45
C GLY A 57 -19.76 -2.64 -0.89
N PHE A 58 -19.01 -3.70 -1.18
CA PHE A 58 -19.24 -4.53 -2.38
C PHE A 58 -20.56 -5.28 -2.33
N LEU A 59 -20.94 -5.75 -1.14
CA LEU A 59 -22.14 -6.55 -0.93
C LEU A 59 -23.07 -5.89 0.06
N ARG A 60 -24.38 -6.23 -0.04
CA ARG A 60 -25.38 -5.90 0.97
C ARG A 60 -26.23 -7.12 1.29
N ALA A 61 -26.52 -7.33 2.58
CA ALA A 61 -27.50 -8.33 3.01
C ALA A 61 -28.91 -7.75 2.95
N ILE A 62 -29.85 -8.54 2.43
CA ILE A 62 -31.29 -8.23 2.52
C ILE A 62 -31.90 -9.37 3.35
N HIS A 63 -32.49 -8.99 4.48
CA HIS A 63 -33.07 -9.96 5.41
C HIS A 63 -34.07 -10.90 4.71
N GLY A 64 -33.93 -12.19 4.89
CA GLY A 64 -34.78 -13.21 4.26
C GLY A 64 -34.55 -13.42 2.76
N LYS A 65 -33.81 -12.57 2.07
CA LYS A 65 -33.60 -12.64 0.61
C LYS A 65 -32.20 -13.10 0.21
N GLY A 66 -31.19 -12.83 1.05
CA GLY A 66 -29.80 -13.24 0.82
C GLY A 66 -28.84 -12.05 0.70
N THR A 67 -27.68 -12.30 0.09
CA THR A 67 -26.64 -11.29 -0.11
C THR A 67 -26.56 -10.92 -1.59
N PHE A 68 -26.48 -9.63 -1.85
CA PHE A 68 -26.55 -9.05 -3.20
C PHE A 68 -25.34 -8.15 -3.44
N VAL A 69 -24.91 -8.03 -4.70
CA VAL A 69 -23.95 -7.01 -5.11
C VAL A 69 -24.59 -5.63 -4.90
N ASN A 70 -23.94 -4.83 -4.05
CA ASN A 70 -24.50 -3.54 -3.64
C ASN A 70 -24.13 -2.43 -4.61
N LYS A 71 -22.85 -2.31 -4.85
CA LYS A 71 -22.26 -1.43 -5.86
C LYS A 71 -20.97 -2.12 -6.33
N ILE A 72 -20.61 -1.86 -7.56
CA ILE A 72 -19.20 -1.92 -7.92
C ILE A 72 -18.68 -0.65 -7.24
N PRO A 73 -17.87 -0.73 -6.17
CA PRO A 73 -17.23 0.49 -5.71
C PRO A 73 -16.63 1.06 -7.00
N GLU A 74 -16.90 2.32 -7.29
CA GLU A 74 -16.05 3.00 -8.26
C GLU A 74 -14.66 2.61 -7.79
N VAL A 75 -14.00 1.76 -8.58
CA VAL A 75 -12.58 1.50 -8.37
C VAL A 75 -12.03 2.88 -8.51
N GLN A 76 -11.85 3.53 -7.37
CA GLN A 76 -11.11 4.76 -7.38
C GLN A 76 -9.77 4.26 -7.89
N ASP A 77 -9.50 4.50 -9.16
CA ASP A 77 -8.17 4.25 -9.76
C ASP A 77 -7.10 5.08 -9.02
N LYS A 78 -7.44 5.50 -7.78
CA LYS A 78 -6.68 6.42 -6.95
C LYS A 78 -6.41 5.83 -5.58
N VAL A 79 -5.17 5.92 -5.19
CA VAL A 79 -4.71 5.65 -3.83
C VAL A 79 -5.06 6.84 -2.95
N GLU A 80 -5.83 6.59 -1.90
CA GLU A 80 -6.13 7.60 -0.90
C GLU A 80 -4.97 7.70 0.10
N LEU A 81 -4.42 8.89 0.23
CA LEU A 81 -3.35 9.22 1.15
C LEU A 81 -3.84 10.21 2.22
N GLY A 82 -3.14 10.29 3.35
CA GLY A 82 -3.48 11.22 4.43
C GLY A 82 -4.53 10.71 5.42
N ASN A 83 -5.00 9.47 5.27
CA ASN A 83 -5.98 8.83 6.14
C ASN A 83 -5.39 8.16 7.40
N GLY A 84 -4.10 8.38 7.67
CA GLY A 84 -3.36 7.77 8.79
C GLY A 84 -2.69 6.43 8.47
N GLU A 85 -2.86 5.91 7.24
CA GLU A 85 -2.15 4.71 6.81
C GLU A 85 -0.68 5.04 6.49
N VAL A 86 0.23 4.32 7.12
CA VAL A 86 1.68 4.57 6.97
C VAL A 86 2.28 3.86 5.77
N SER A 87 1.67 2.77 5.30
CA SER A 87 2.20 1.95 4.21
C SER A 87 1.51 2.24 2.89
N LEU A 88 2.27 2.69 1.88
CA LEU A 88 1.76 2.89 0.52
C LEU A 88 1.07 1.63 -0.04
N SER A 89 1.64 0.45 0.21
CA SER A 89 1.03 -0.80 -0.26
C SER A 89 -0.29 -1.11 0.45
N MET A 90 -0.44 -0.73 1.72
CA MET A 90 -1.70 -0.85 2.45
C MET A 90 -2.73 0.14 1.91
N SER A 91 -2.34 1.41 1.69
CA SER A 91 -3.21 2.41 1.06
C SER A 91 -3.73 1.95 -0.30
N ILE A 92 -2.87 1.35 -1.14
CA ILE A 92 -3.26 0.79 -2.44
C ILE A 92 -4.27 -0.36 -2.24
N ARG A 93 -4.01 -1.30 -1.33
CA ARG A 93 -4.92 -2.44 -1.06
C ARG A 93 -6.25 -1.98 -0.47
N ASN A 94 -6.22 -1.00 0.44
CA ASN A 94 -7.43 -0.44 1.06
C ASN A 94 -8.32 0.25 0.01
N GLY A 95 -7.72 0.82 -1.05
CA GLY A 95 -8.43 1.32 -2.23
C GLY A 95 -8.99 0.23 -3.15
N GLY A 96 -8.81 -1.06 -2.82
CA GLY A 96 -9.27 -2.18 -3.67
C GLY A 96 -8.36 -2.44 -4.88
N LEU A 97 -7.18 -1.82 -4.92
CA LEU A 97 -6.22 -1.93 -6.01
C LEU A 97 -5.17 -3.01 -5.72
N ASN A 98 -4.56 -3.55 -6.77
CA ASN A 98 -3.51 -4.57 -6.65
C ASN A 98 -2.12 -3.91 -6.68
N PRO A 99 -1.42 -3.81 -5.53
CA PRO A 99 -0.06 -3.31 -5.50
C PRO A 99 0.92 -4.38 -5.97
N SER A 100 1.87 -3.99 -6.79
CA SER A 100 3.11 -4.73 -7.00
C SER A 100 4.29 -3.77 -7.00
N ARG A 101 5.50 -4.28 -6.87
CA ARG A 101 6.69 -3.44 -6.86
C ARG A 101 7.91 -4.19 -7.37
N ILE A 102 8.87 -3.43 -7.87
CA ILE A 102 10.21 -3.92 -8.19
C ILE A 102 11.26 -3.08 -7.46
N VAL A 103 12.37 -3.72 -7.11
CA VAL A 103 13.54 -3.04 -6.55
C VAL A 103 14.41 -2.58 -7.72
N LEU A 104 14.58 -1.27 -7.85
CA LEU A 104 15.45 -0.69 -8.86
C LEU A 104 16.91 -0.64 -8.37
N SER A 105 17.11 -0.40 -7.07
CA SER A 105 18.42 -0.35 -6.44
C SER A 105 18.32 -0.65 -4.95
N LEU A 106 19.30 -1.36 -4.42
CA LEU A 106 19.58 -1.47 -2.99
C LEU A 106 21.09 -1.36 -2.83
N LYS A 107 21.54 -0.34 -2.11
CA LYS A 107 22.97 -0.05 -1.90
C LYS A 107 23.21 0.42 -0.49
N LYS A 108 24.38 0.11 0.01
CA LYS A 108 24.95 0.71 1.21
C LYS A 108 25.86 1.87 0.77
N ILE A 109 25.57 3.07 1.27
CA ILE A 109 26.28 4.30 0.87
C ILE A 109 26.69 5.10 2.11
N ASP A 110 27.69 5.95 1.98
CA ASP A 110 28.04 6.90 3.03
C ASP A 110 26.94 7.98 3.13
N ALA A 111 26.56 8.35 4.35
CA ALA A 111 25.57 9.39 4.58
C ALA A 111 26.10 10.73 4.04
N PHE A 112 25.26 11.45 3.30
CA PHE A 112 25.57 12.73 2.68
C PHE A 112 24.48 13.77 2.94
N GLY A 113 24.81 15.05 2.82
CA GLY A 113 23.86 16.14 3.02
C GLY A 113 23.07 16.01 4.31
N ASP A 114 21.76 16.20 4.22
CA ASP A 114 20.83 16.11 5.35
C ASP A 114 20.79 14.74 6.03
N LEU A 115 21.18 13.65 5.32
CA LEU A 115 21.22 12.30 5.89
C LEU A 115 22.18 12.19 7.09
N LYS A 116 23.25 13.01 7.12
CA LYS A 116 24.18 13.06 8.27
C LYS A 116 23.50 13.61 9.52
N GLU A 117 22.60 14.56 9.35
CA GLU A 117 21.81 15.15 10.45
C GLU A 117 20.66 14.23 10.86
N TYR A 118 20.03 13.58 9.88
CA TYR A 118 18.92 12.65 10.12
C TYR A 118 19.37 11.38 10.83
N PHE A 119 20.58 10.89 10.53
CA PHE A 119 21.13 9.65 11.07
C PHE A 119 22.51 9.88 11.72
N PRO A 120 22.61 10.69 12.80
CA PRO A 120 23.89 11.15 13.36
C PRO A 120 24.78 10.01 13.87
N ASN A 121 24.16 8.88 14.26
CA ASN A 121 24.87 7.70 14.77
C ASN A 121 25.11 6.63 13.68
N SER A 122 24.87 6.95 12.42
CA SER A 122 25.06 6.01 11.31
C SER A 122 25.82 6.70 10.16
N PRO A 123 27.16 6.53 10.10
CA PRO A 123 27.94 7.11 9.01
C PRO A 123 27.58 6.53 7.64
N GLN A 124 26.94 5.37 7.60
CA GLN A 124 26.42 4.73 6.41
C GLN A 124 24.92 4.49 6.52
N VAL A 125 24.25 4.55 5.36
CA VAL A 125 22.82 4.30 5.22
C VAL A 125 22.60 3.31 4.08
N TYR A 126 21.49 2.58 4.16
CA TYR A 126 20.96 1.89 2.99
C TYR A 126 20.12 2.86 2.14
N GLU A 127 20.34 2.84 0.84
CA GLU A 127 19.51 3.44 -0.18
C GLU A 127 18.72 2.34 -0.87
N LEU A 128 17.40 2.35 -0.70
CA LEU A 128 16.48 1.42 -1.34
C LEU A 128 15.59 2.18 -2.31
N ILE A 129 15.75 1.96 -3.61
CA ILE A 129 14.90 2.58 -4.65
C ILE A 129 13.93 1.54 -5.18
N ARG A 130 12.64 1.84 -5.11
CA ARG A 130 11.58 0.94 -5.57
C ARG A 130 10.63 1.66 -6.51
N LEU A 131 10.17 0.94 -7.52
CA LEU A 131 9.05 1.33 -8.36
C LEU A 131 7.81 0.53 -7.94
N SER A 132 6.76 1.24 -7.57
CA SER A 132 5.46 0.68 -7.21
C SER A 132 4.48 0.77 -8.37
N PHE A 133 3.64 -0.25 -8.50
CA PHE A 133 2.61 -0.35 -9.54
C PHE A 133 1.22 -0.45 -8.92
N ILE A 134 0.23 0.00 -9.65
CA ILE A 134 -1.20 -0.19 -9.41
C ILE A 134 -1.77 -0.89 -10.63
N ASN A 135 -2.35 -2.09 -10.43
CA ASN A 135 -2.92 -2.87 -11.52
C ASN A 135 -1.96 -3.00 -12.73
N GLY A 136 -0.67 -3.18 -12.46
CA GLY A 136 0.38 -3.31 -13.48
C GLY A 136 0.86 -2.00 -14.11
N LYS A 137 0.30 -0.83 -13.77
CA LYS A 137 0.74 0.48 -14.25
C LYS A 137 1.71 1.13 -13.27
N PRO A 138 2.84 1.71 -13.73
CA PRO A 138 3.75 2.44 -12.86
C PRO A 138 3.03 3.58 -12.13
N TYR A 139 3.21 3.65 -10.82
CA TYR A 139 2.53 4.62 -9.97
C TYR A 139 3.48 5.57 -9.25
N ALA A 140 4.45 5.01 -8.51
CA ALA A 140 5.33 5.80 -7.67
C ALA A 140 6.75 5.24 -7.63
N ILE A 141 7.73 6.14 -7.58
CA ILE A 141 9.12 5.81 -7.22
C ILE A 141 9.36 6.29 -5.81
N GLN A 142 9.95 5.43 -4.98
CA GLN A 142 10.36 5.73 -3.61
C GLN A 142 11.86 5.52 -3.46
N GLU A 143 12.57 6.58 -3.05
CA GLU A 143 13.98 6.56 -2.62
C GLU A 143 13.97 6.55 -1.09
N CYS A 144 14.19 5.40 -0.48
CA CYS A 144 14.18 5.22 0.98
C CYS A 144 15.61 5.16 1.50
N TYR A 145 15.91 5.96 2.53
CA TYR A 145 17.16 5.95 3.25
C TYR A 145 16.91 5.54 4.69
N PHE A 146 17.67 4.59 5.18
CA PHE A 146 17.57 4.12 6.58
C PHE A 146 18.95 3.71 7.12
N PRO A 147 19.19 3.90 8.45
CA PRO A 147 20.53 3.83 9.02
C PRO A 147 21.05 2.39 9.13
N CYS A 148 22.29 2.16 8.69
CA CYS A 148 22.95 0.86 8.86
C CYS A 148 23.20 0.48 10.33
N SER A 149 23.16 1.44 11.25
CA SER A 149 23.34 1.18 12.69
C SER A 149 22.17 0.41 13.31
N PHE A 150 20.95 0.51 12.75
CA PHE A 150 19.77 -0.19 13.24
C PHE A 150 19.43 -1.42 12.40
N PHE A 151 19.86 -1.45 11.14
CA PHE A 151 19.47 -2.47 10.19
C PHE A 151 20.70 -3.15 9.61
N ASN A 152 20.73 -4.47 9.71
CA ASN A 152 21.82 -5.28 9.17
C ASN A 152 21.26 -6.35 8.24
N GLU A 153 22.16 -6.99 7.48
CA GLU A 153 21.81 -8.06 6.53
C GLU A 153 20.66 -7.69 5.56
N THR A 154 20.52 -6.39 5.27
CA THR A 154 19.44 -5.81 4.46
C THR A 154 19.40 -6.43 3.06
N GLU A 155 20.54 -6.82 2.51
CA GLU A 155 20.67 -7.42 1.18
C GLU A 155 20.02 -8.81 1.09
N ARG A 156 19.76 -9.46 2.23
CA ARG A 156 19.11 -10.79 2.29
C ARG A 156 17.58 -10.71 2.26
N PHE A 157 17.01 -9.51 2.49
CA PHE A 157 15.58 -9.35 2.51
C PHE A 157 15.02 -9.04 1.12
N ASN A 158 13.96 -9.73 0.71
CA ASN A 158 13.32 -9.50 -0.58
C ASN A 158 12.31 -8.34 -0.52
N PHE A 159 12.77 -7.12 -0.77
CA PHE A 159 11.94 -5.92 -0.77
C PHE A 159 10.97 -5.80 -1.98
N ALA A 160 11.05 -6.69 -2.95
CA ALA A 160 10.03 -6.75 -4.00
C ALA A 160 8.72 -7.35 -3.49
N GLU A 161 8.79 -8.33 -2.57
CA GLU A 161 7.65 -9.01 -1.98
C GLU A 161 7.33 -8.50 -0.57
N GLY A 162 8.36 -8.35 0.28
CA GLY A 162 8.24 -7.93 1.68
C GLY A 162 8.10 -6.43 1.85
N SER A 163 7.41 -6.00 2.91
CA SER A 163 7.31 -4.59 3.29
C SER A 163 8.61 -4.10 3.94
N LEU A 164 9.01 -2.84 3.70
CA LEU A 164 10.09 -2.20 4.43
C LEU A 164 9.78 -2.16 5.93
N TYR A 165 8.53 -1.91 6.30
CA TYR A 165 8.13 -1.79 7.70
C TYR A 165 8.10 -3.16 8.41
N ASP A 166 7.73 -4.25 7.71
CA ASP A 166 7.86 -5.61 8.26
C ASP A 166 9.33 -5.94 8.54
N TYR A 167 10.23 -5.55 7.61
CA TYR A 167 11.67 -5.70 7.81
C TYR A 167 12.18 -4.87 9.00
N MET A 168 11.75 -3.62 9.12
CA MET A 168 12.12 -2.76 10.25
C MET A 168 11.60 -3.31 11.57
N GLU A 169 10.37 -3.83 11.61
CA GLU A 169 9.79 -4.47 12.80
C GLU A 169 10.56 -5.71 13.24
N MET A 170 11.03 -6.53 12.29
CA MET A 170 11.90 -7.69 12.58
C MET A 170 13.20 -7.31 13.27
N HIS A 171 13.67 -6.06 13.11
CA HIS A 171 14.85 -5.50 13.75
C HIS A 171 14.54 -4.70 15.02
N GLY A 172 13.29 -4.73 15.49
CA GLY A 172 12.85 -4.02 16.70
C GLY A 172 12.53 -2.53 16.48
N HIS A 173 12.55 -2.06 15.24
CA HIS A 173 12.25 -0.68 14.87
C HIS A 173 11.05 -0.65 13.93
N TYR A 174 9.97 -0.04 14.37
CA TYR A 174 8.78 0.18 13.55
C TYR A 174 8.38 1.65 13.61
N PRO A 175 8.07 2.30 12.49
CA PRO A 175 7.70 3.71 12.52
C PRO A 175 6.37 3.89 13.27
N LYS A 176 6.44 4.55 14.44
CA LYS A 176 5.28 4.94 15.26
C LYS A 176 4.74 6.29 14.89
N LYS A 177 5.57 7.13 14.29
CA LYS A 177 5.24 8.48 13.85
C LYS A 177 5.88 8.73 12.50
N ILE A 178 5.08 9.21 11.55
CA ILE A 178 5.57 9.66 10.24
C ILE A 178 5.14 11.10 10.04
N ILE A 179 6.10 11.95 9.75
CA ILE A 179 5.85 13.33 9.32
C ILE A 179 5.97 13.38 7.80
N SER A 180 4.93 13.86 7.14
CA SER A 180 4.84 13.88 5.68
C SER A 180 4.75 15.31 5.18
N TYR A 181 5.59 15.66 4.22
CA TYR A 181 5.54 16.93 3.51
C TYR A 181 5.18 16.67 2.05
N LEU A 182 4.11 17.30 1.58
CA LEU A 182 3.67 17.23 0.19
C LEU A 182 4.02 18.51 -0.57
N GLN A 183 4.58 18.34 -1.75
CA GLN A 183 4.83 19.38 -2.73
C GLN A 183 4.41 18.92 -4.12
N ILE A 184 4.12 19.86 -5.02
CA ILE A 184 3.95 19.60 -6.44
C ILE A 184 5.24 20.03 -7.15
N LYS A 185 5.87 19.10 -7.87
CA LYS A 185 7.13 19.34 -8.58
C LYS A 185 7.05 18.84 -10.02
N ASP A 186 7.99 19.27 -10.84
CA ASP A 186 8.21 18.64 -12.13
C ASP A 186 8.83 17.25 -11.92
N VAL A 187 8.42 16.28 -12.74
CA VAL A 187 9.04 14.95 -12.71
C VAL A 187 10.53 15.09 -13.06
N LEU A 188 11.37 14.40 -12.29
CA LEU A 188 12.79 14.32 -12.60
C LEU A 188 13.00 13.55 -13.90
N GLU A 189 13.85 14.02 -14.79
CA GLU A 189 14.16 13.37 -16.07
C GLU A 189 14.48 11.89 -15.91
N LYS A 190 15.33 11.54 -14.92
CA LYS A 190 15.68 10.13 -14.59
C LYS A 190 14.48 9.24 -14.26
N TYR A 191 13.32 9.81 -13.87
CA TYR A 191 12.12 9.07 -13.49
C TYR A 191 10.97 9.20 -14.49
N ALA A 192 11.04 10.16 -15.40
CA ALA A 192 10.00 10.40 -16.38
C ALA A 192 9.71 9.13 -17.22
N GLN A 193 10.76 8.51 -17.75
CA GLN A 193 10.65 7.29 -18.55
C GLN A 193 10.12 6.11 -17.71
N VAL A 194 10.65 5.91 -16.49
CA VAL A 194 10.28 4.77 -15.62
C VAL A 194 8.83 4.87 -15.15
N LEU A 195 8.36 6.10 -14.89
CA LEU A 195 6.98 6.38 -14.51
C LEU A 195 6.03 6.50 -15.71
N GLU A 196 6.54 6.40 -16.94
CA GLU A 196 5.76 6.59 -18.18
C GLU A 196 5.03 7.96 -18.17
N ILE A 197 5.73 9.00 -17.74
CA ILE A 197 5.23 10.38 -17.69
C ILE A 197 6.02 11.21 -18.70
N LYS A 198 5.32 12.09 -19.40
CA LYS A 198 6.01 13.07 -20.27
C LYS A 198 6.84 14.03 -19.41
N GLU A 199 8.03 14.35 -19.89
CA GLU A 199 8.89 15.36 -19.27
C GLU A 199 8.14 16.68 -19.04
N GLY A 200 8.45 17.36 -17.93
CA GLY A 200 7.77 18.60 -17.53
C GLY A 200 6.37 18.44 -16.95
N LYS A 201 5.86 17.22 -16.82
CA LYS A 201 4.60 16.98 -16.11
C LYS A 201 4.80 17.07 -14.60
N LYS A 202 3.76 17.53 -13.92
CA LYS A 202 3.74 17.64 -12.46
C LYS A 202 3.50 16.28 -11.80
N ILE A 203 4.16 16.08 -10.67
CA ILE A 203 3.98 14.93 -9.78
C ILE A 203 3.70 15.42 -8.37
N PHE A 204 3.10 14.57 -7.55
CA PHE A 204 3.11 14.74 -6.11
C PHE A 204 4.44 14.22 -5.55
N PHE A 205 5.17 15.10 -4.89
CA PHE A 205 6.43 14.81 -4.26
C PHE A 205 6.26 14.83 -2.75
N PHE A 206 6.53 13.70 -2.11
CA PHE A 206 6.49 13.58 -0.67
C PHE A 206 7.89 13.44 -0.10
N LYS A 207 8.08 14.02 1.08
CA LYS A 207 9.16 13.66 2.00
C LYS A 207 8.53 13.04 3.23
N TYR A 208 8.97 11.84 3.59
CA TYR A 208 8.54 11.15 4.79
C TYR A 208 9.70 11.07 5.77
N HIS A 209 9.45 11.42 7.01
CA HIS A 209 10.37 11.26 8.13
C HIS A 209 9.72 10.29 9.11
N GLY A 210 10.25 9.07 9.20
CA GLY A 210 9.73 7.99 10.04
C GLY A 210 10.53 7.89 11.34
N TYR A 211 9.83 7.83 12.47
CA TYR A 211 10.40 7.75 13.81
C TYR A 211 9.86 6.51 14.53
N ASP A 212 10.73 5.81 15.26
CA ASP A 212 10.34 4.71 16.13
C ASP A 212 9.75 5.20 17.46
N LYS A 213 9.49 4.26 18.38
CA LYS A 213 8.92 4.57 19.71
C LYS A 213 9.86 5.34 20.63
N GLU A 214 11.18 5.27 20.37
CA GLU A 214 12.21 6.03 21.09
C GLU A 214 12.51 7.39 20.45
N GLU A 215 11.71 7.84 19.49
CA GLU A 215 11.89 9.07 18.71
C GLU A 215 13.19 9.06 17.85
N ASN A 216 13.81 7.90 17.62
CA ASN A 216 14.90 7.79 16.68
C ASN A 216 14.35 7.89 15.24
N MET A 217 15.00 8.66 14.40
CA MET A 217 14.68 8.68 12.98
C MET A 217 15.22 7.38 12.35
N ILE A 218 14.32 6.57 11.82
CA ILE A 218 14.64 5.25 11.25
C ILE A 218 14.45 5.20 9.75
N GLU A 219 13.78 6.19 9.16
CA GLU A 219 13.48 6.27 7.73
C GLU A 219 13.42 7.73 7.27
N PHE A 220 14.05 7.99 6.13
CA PHE A 220 13.80 9.16 5.30
C PHE A 220 13.47 8.72 3.89
N THR A 221 12.28 9.06 3.41
CA THR A 221 11.82 8.63 2.08
C THR A 221 11.41 9.82 1.23
N LEU A 222 11.90 9.84 0.00
CA LEU A 222 11.44 10.71 -1.08
C LEU A 222 10.53 9.89 -2.00
N SER A 223 9.28 10.32 -2.17
CA SER A 223 8.31 9.60 -2.99
C SER A 223 7.76 10.48 -4.10
N TYR A 224 7.82 9.97 -5.32
CA TYR A 224 7.41 10.63 -6.57
C TYR A 224 6.19 9.92 -7.11
N ASN A 225 4.99 10.46 -6.88
CA ASN A 225 3.71 9.80 -7.13
C ASN A 225 2.97 10.45 -8.30
N LYS A 226 2.42 9.63 -9.19
CA LYS A 226 1.59 10.11 -10.31
C LYS A 226 0.27 10.69 -9.79
N PRO A 227 -0.10 11.92 -10.15
CA PRO A 227 -1.31 12.58 -9.64
C PRO A 227 -2.60 11.85 -10.06
N GLU A 228 -2.61 11.25 -11.24
CA GLU A 228 -3.78 10.55 -11.78
C GLU A 228 -4.25 9.37 -10.91
N PHE A 229 -3.34 8.78 -10.13
CA PHE A 229 -3.63 7.68 -9.21
C PHE A 229 -3.67 8.12 -7.74
N THR A 230 -3.61 9.40 -7.42
CA THR A 230 -3.51 9.89 -6.04
C THR A 230 -4.71 10.74 -5.68
N SER A 231 -5.35 10.45 -4.56
CA SER A 231 -6.33 11.29 -3.89
C SER A 231 -5.94 11.52 -2.44
N PHE A 232 -6.51 12.55 -1.81
CA PHE A 232 -6.24 12.87 -0.41
C PHE A 232 -7.53 12.98 0.36
N GLN A 233 -7.54 12.39 1.57
CA GLN A 233 -8.58 12.61 2.54
C GLN A 233 -7.95 13.17 3.83
N PHE A 234 -8.41 14.34 4.25
CA PHE A 234 -8.02 14.95 5.51
C PHE A 234 -9.24 15.06 6.42
N SER A 235 -9.09 14.66 7.68
CA SER A 235 -10.12 14.82 8.71
C SER A 235 -9.66 15.88 9.69
N THR A 236 -10.47 16.91 9.92
CA THR A 236 -10.20 17.95 10.91
C THR A 236 -11.25 17.87 12.01
N LYS A 237 -10.83 17.76 13.27
CA LYS A 237 -11.69 17.89 14.44
C LYS A 237 -11.49 19.29 15.04
N ARG A 238 -12.59 19.94 15.39
CA ARG A 238 -12.52 21.17 16.19
C ARG A 238 -12.03 20.81 17.58
N ILE A 239 -10.97 21.48 18.02
CA ILE A 239 -10.52 21.41 19.42
C ILE A 239 -11.42 22.38 20.17
N GLU A 240 -12.20 21.88 21.15
CA GLU A 240 -13.01 22.68 22.06
C GLU A 240 -12.15 23.29 23.16
#